data_0b62bd265c518ce28effd249f6398f38
#
_entry.id   0b62bd265c518ce28effd249f6398f38
#
_cell.length_a   1.000
_cell.length_b   1.000
_cell.length_c   1.000
_cell.angle_alpha   90.00
_cell.angle_beta   90.00
_cell.angle_gamma   90.00
#
_symmetry.space_group_name_H-M   'P 1'
#
loop_
_entity.id
_entity.type
_entity.pdbx_description
1 polymer ?
#
loop_
_entity_poly.entity_id
_entity_poly.type
_entity_poly.pdbx_seq_one_letter_code
_entity_poly.pdbx_strand_id
1 'polypeptide(L)'
;MDIFLKLIFRISIIVEASCIFAKTYCLMNEKFVTRIKEEISGIQSAGLFKGERIISSEQGPEITVNGKTVLNFCANNYLGLSAHPKVIEAAKKAIDTHGYGMSSVRFICGTQDIHKELEKKIADFLGMEDTILYAAAFDANGGVFEPLFNEEDAIISDALNHASIIDGVRLCKAQRYRYAHNDMVDLETKLQESASARSRIIVTDGSFSMDGTIAQLDKICALAEKYDAIVMSDECHSSGFIGKTGRGTHEYRGVMGKIDLITGTLGFTLGSDESIVG
;
A
#
# COMPACT_ATOMS: atom_id res chain seq x y z
N MET A 1 -15.16 9.68 33.57
CA MET A 1 -13.71 9.51 33.30
C MET A 1 -13.04 8.49 34.22
N ASP A 2 -13.42 8.45 35.50
CA ASP A 2 -12.77 7.56 36.50
C ASP A 2 -13.09 6.06 36.41
N ILE A 3 -14.30 5.71 35.90
CA ILE A 3 -14.73 4.30 35.77
C ILE A 3 -14.07 3.64 34.54
N PHE A 4 -13.87 4.39 33.46
CA PHE A 4 -13.28 3.90 32.22
C PHE A 4 -11.77 3.64 32.38
N LEU A 5 -11.06 4.54 33.07
CA LEU A 5 -9.64 4.35 33.43
C LEU A 5 -9.44 3.17 34.37
N LYS A 6 -10.33 2.97 35.35
CA LYS A 6 -10.30 1.81 36.25
C LYS A 6 -10.61 0.49 35.52
N LEU A 7 -11.45 0.53 34.49
CA LEU A 7 -11.77 -0.64 33.67
C LEU A 7 -10.57 -1.01 32.77
N ILE A 8 -9.92 -0.03 32.14
CA ILE A 8 -8.71 -0.24 31.31
C ILE A 8 -7.58 -0.76 32.20
N PHE A 9 -7.38 -0.21 33.38
CA PHE A 9 -6.36 -0.70 34.33
C PHE A 9 -6.64 -2.13 34.77
N ARG A 10 -7.91 -2.51 35.03
CA ARG A 10 -8.29 -3.89 35.37
C ARG A 10 -8.14 -4.85 34.18
N ILE A 11 -8.46 -4.43 32.97
CA ILE A 11 -8.23 -5.22 31.76
C ILE A 11 -6.73 -5.42 31.49
N SER A 12 -5.90 -4.39 31.67
CA SER A 12 -4.44 -4.51 31.58
C SER A 12 -3.88 -5.49 32.62
N ILE A 13 -4.35 -5.43 33.87
CA ILE A 13 -3.92 -6.36 34.93
C ILE A 13 -4.39 -7.79 34.62
N ILE A 14 -5.60 -7.97 34.02
CA ILE A 14 -6.10 -9.30 33.63
C ILE A 14 -5.30 -9.82 32.44
N VAL A 15 -4.94 -8.97 31.48
CA VAL A 15 -4.08 -9.34 30.33
C VAL A 15 -2.66 -9.66 30.80
N GLU A 16 -2.08 -8.87 31.71
CA GLU A 16 -0.76 -9.18 32.29
C GLU A 16 -0.80 -10.44 33.17
N ALA A 17 -1.84 -10.62 33.98
CA ALA A 17 -2.02 -11.86 34.77
C ALA A 17 -2.24 -13.07 33.85
N SER A 18 -3.02 -12.93 32.76
CA SER A 18 -3.19 -13.98 31.76
C SER A 18 -1.90 -14.27 31.00
N CYS A 19 -1.08 -13.25 30.70
CA CYS A 19 0.25 -13.43 30.12
C CYS A 19 1.24 -14.08 31.11
N ILE A 20 1.16 -13.79 32.41
CA ILE A 20 2.00 -14.42 33.43
C ILE A 20 1.57 -15.88 33.63
N PHE A 21 0.27 -16.19 33.63
CA PHE A 21 -0.23 -17.57 33.66
C PHE A 21 0.06 -18.32 32.34
N ALA A 22 -0.05 -17.64 31.17
CA ALA A 22 0.32 -18.20 29.88
C ALA A 22 1.84 -18.50 29.78
N LYS A 23 2.71 -17.73 30.45
CA LYS A 23 4.14 -18.06 30.55
C LYS A 23 4.41 -19.37 31.29
N THR A 24 3.51 -19.80 32.18
CA THR A 24 3.66 -21.05 32.94
C THR A 24 3.08 -22.28 32.22
N TYR A 25 2.22 -22.07 31.22
CA TYR A 25 1.53 -23.16 30.50
C TYR A 25 1.64 -23.12 28.97
N CYS A 26 2.22 -22.11 28.37
CA CYS A 26 2.53 -22.11 26.95
C CYS A 26 3.87 -22.83 26.72
N LEU A 27 3.83 -24.14 26.73
CA LEU A 27 4.91 -24.97 26.17
C LEU A 27 4.95 -24.72 24.67
N MET A 28 5.54 -23.58 24.26
CA MET A 28 5.89 -23.39 22.85
C MET A 28 6.78 -24.57 22.46
N ASN A 29 6.54 -25.10 21.26
CA ASN A 29 7.34 -26.20 20.74
C ASN A 29 8.83 -25.80 20.75
N GLU A 30 9.62 -26.41 21.63
CA GLU A 30 11.04 -26.07 21.86
C GLU A 30 11.85 -26.15 20.56
N LYS A 31 11.56 -27.13 19.71
CA LYS A 31 12.22 -27.28 18.40
C LYS A 31 11.95 -26.09 17.49
N PHE A 32 10.69 -25.59 17.48
CA PHE A 32 10.32 -24.41 16.72
C PHE A 32 11.04 -23.16 17.24
N VAL A 33 11.04 -22.95 18.56
CA VAL A 33 11.71 -21.81 19.19
C VAL A 33 13.21 -21.83 18.92
N THR A 34 13.85 -23.00 19.02
CA THR A 34 15.29 -23.17 18.75
C THR A 34 15.57 -22.81 17.29
N ARG A 35 14.80 -23.34 16.34
CA ARG A 35 14.95 -23.02 14.91
C ARG A 35 14.84 -21.50 14.65
N ILE A 36 13.84 -20.84 15.22
CA ILE A 36 13.66 -19.37 15.03
C ILE A 36 14.83 -18.58 15.64
N LYS A 37 15.34 -19.01 16.80
CA LYS A 37 16.53 -18.37 17.40
C LYS A 37 17.78 -18.52 16.53
N GLU A 38 17.97 -19.69 15.93
CA GLU A 38 19.08 -19.95 15.00
C GLU A 38 18.95 -19.09 13.73
N GLU A 39 17.73 -18.98 13.16
CA GLU A 39 17.46 -18.10 12.01
C GLU A 39 17.76 -16.63 12.33
N ILE A 40 17.28 -16.12 13.48
CA ILE A 40 17.56 -14.75 13.94
C ILE A 40 19.06 -14.53 14.12
N SER A 41 19.75 -15.48 14.74
CA SER A 41 21.22 -15.41 14.90
C SER A 41 21.95 -15.37 13.55
N GLY A 42 21.48 -16.16 12.58
CA GLY A 42 21.98 -16.14 11.21
C GLY A 42 21.78 -14.77 10.53
N ILE A 43 20.59 -14.19 10.64
CA ILE A 43 20.26 -12.84 10.14
C ILE A 43 21.17 -11.78 10.79
N GLN A 44 21.39 -11.86 12.10
CA GLN A 44 22.26 -10.95 12.82
C GLN A 44 23.72 -11.08 12.36
N SER A 45 24.22 -12.31 12.24
CA SER A 45 25.58 -12.61 11.81
C SER A 45 25.86 -12.16 10.36
N ALA A 46 24.83 -12.20 9.51
CA ALA A 46 24.88 -11.72 8.13
C ALA A 46 24.76 -10.19 8.01
N GLY A 47 24.57 -9.46 9.14
CA GLY A 47 24.38 -8.01 9.11
C GLY A 47 23.01 -7.56 8.53
N LEU A 48 22.06 -8.48 8.41
CA LEU A 48 20.74 -8.23 7.82
C LEU A 48 19.65 -7.89 8.85
N PHE A 49 19.99 -7.95 10.15
CA PHE A 49 19.04 -7.64 11.21
C PHE A 49 18.71 -6.15 11.22
N LYS A 50 17.43 -5.83 11.03
CA LYS A 50 16.93 -4.45 11.03
C LYS A 50 16.45 -4.09 12.44
N GLY A 51 17.27 -3.37 13.19
CA GLY A 51 16.89 -2.79 14.50
C GLY A 51 16.00 -1.56 14.31
N GLU A 52 14.91 -1.49 15.08
CA GLU A 52 14.02 -0.32 15.08
C GLU A 52 14.65 0.86 15.81
N ARG A 53 14.44 2.05 15.27
CA ARG A 53 14.83 3.32 15.90
C ARG A 53 13.57 4.01 16.43
N ILE A 54 13.55 4.29 17.72
CA ILE A 54 12.39 4.92 18.37
C ILE A 54 12.45 6.43 18.15
N ILE A 55 11.45 6.95 17.45
CA ILE A 55 11.24 8.38 17.20
C ILE A 55 10.34 8.91 18.30
N SER A 56 10.74 10.02 18.95
CA SER A 56 10.02 10.67 20.05
C SER A 56 9.56 12.10 19.73
N SER A 57 9.57 12.47 18.46
CA SER A 57 9.04 13.73 17.94
C SER A 57 7.95 13.47 16.90
N GLU A 58 7.32 14.52 16.43
CA GLU A 58 6.52 14.46 15.20
C GLU A 58 7.41 14.16 13.98
N GLN A 59 6.79 13.73 12.88
CA GLN A 59 7.49 13.48 11.60
C GLN A 59 7.78 14.80 10.90
N GLY A 60 9.03 14.97 10.47
CA GLY A 60 9.49 16.17 9.76
C GLY A 60 10.89 15.97 9.20
N PRO A 61 11.49 17.03 8.62
CA PRO A 61 12.88 17.00 8.17
C PRO A 61 13.88 16.73 9.30
N GLU A 62 13.55 17.17 10.51
CA GLU A 62 14.29 16.90 11.74
C GLU A 62 13.41 16.08 12.67
N ILE A 63 13.96 15.00 13.22
CA ILE A 63 13.29 14.12 14.18
C ILE A 63 14.19 13.84 15.38
N THR A 64 13.58 13.51 16.51
CA THR A 64 14.30 13.09 17.69
C THR A 64 14.37 11.57 17.78
N VAL A 65 15.56 11.01 17.73
CA VAL A 65 15.84 9.58 17.85
C VAL A 65 16.78 9.32 19.01
N ASN A 66 16.36 8.52 19.98
CA ASN A 66 17.17 8.23 21.18
C ASN A 66 17.68 9.51 21.89
N GLY A 67 16.83 10.55 21.98
CA GLY A 67 17.15 11.82 22.61
C GLY A 67 18.07 12.75 21.82
N LYS A 68 18.36 12.42 20.56
CA LYS A 68 19.19 13.26 19.65
C LYS A 68 18.37 13.72 18.46
N THR A 69 18.50 14.99 18.11
CA THR A 69 17.96 15.53 16.86
C THR A 69 18.80 15.07 15.67
N VAL A 70 18.16 14.51 14.67
CA VAL A 70 18.79 14.02 13.44
C VAL A 70 17.97 14.44 12.22
N LEU A 71 18.62 14.55 11.06
CA LEU A 71 17.94 14.76 9.79
C LEU A 71 17.30 13.45 9.31
N ASN A 72 16.05 13.54 8.86
CA ASN A 72 15.27 12.40 8.38
C ASN A 72 15.26 12.36 6.85
N PHE A 73 16.00 11.44 6.26
CA PHE A 73 16.02 11.16 4.82
C PHE A 73 15.28 9.88 4.44
N CYS A 74 14.58 9.24 5.39
CA CYS A 74 14.02 7.90 5.20
C CYS A 74 12.49 7.91 5.11
N ALA A 75 11.82 9.02 5.45
CA ALA A 75 10.37 9.06 5.52
C ALA A 75 9.71 9.17 4.16
N ASN A 76 8.64 8.41 3.96
CA ASN A 76 7.68 8.63 2.90
C ASN A 76 6.72 9.76 3.31
N ASN A 77 7.17 10.99 3.23
CA ASN A 77 6.43 12.19 3.59
C ASN A 77 6.71 13.26 2.52
N TYR A 78 6.44 12.90 1.27
CA TYR A 78 6.91 13.63 0.09
C TYR A 78 6.48 15.09 0.03
N LEU A 79 5.29 15.41 0.55
CA LEU A 79 4.78 16.79 0.63
C LEU A 79 4.97 17.42 2.01
N GLY A 80 5.56 16.71 2.98
CA GLY A 80 5.76 17.21 4.34
C GLY A 80 4.47 17.48 5.12
N LEU A 81 3.40 16.73 4.84
CA LEU A 81 2.07 17.00 5.37
C LEU A 81 1.72 16.22 6.64
N SER A 82 2.52 15.20 7.03
CA SER A 82 2.21 14.33 8.19
C SER A 82 2.02 15.11 9.51
N ALA A 83 2.72 16.22 9.71
CA ALA A 83 2.56 17.09 10.88
C ALA A 83 1.96 18.47 10.52
N HIS A 84 1.31 18.60 9.35
CA HIS A 84 0.77 19.89 8.93
C HIS A 84 -0.44 20.28 9.77
N PRO A 85 -0.47 21.53 10.34
CA PRO A 85 -1.52 21.95 11.29
C PRO A 85 -2.95 21.79 10.76
N LYS A 86 -3.21 22.08 9.48
CA LYS A 86 -4.54 21.91 8.88
C LYS A 86 -4.97 20.43 8.79
N VAL A 87 -4.04 19.51 8.55
CA VAL A 87 -4.33 18.07 8.51
C VAL A 87 -4.68 17.59 9.91
N ILE A 88 -3.89 17.99 10.92
CA ILE A 88 -4.14 17.68 12.34
C ILE A 88 -5.49 18.22 12.79
N GLU A 89 -5.83 19.48 12.43
CA GLU A 89 -7.10 20.11 12.76
C GLU A 89 -8.28 19.37 12.13
N ALA A 90 -8.17 19.00 10.85
CA ALA A 90 -9.19 18.22 10.14
C ALA A 90 -9.43 16.86 10.79
N ALA A 91 -8.35 16.15 11.18
CA ALA A 91 -8.44 14.87 11.87
C ALA A 91 -9.15 15.00 13.24
N LYS A 92 -8.79 16.02 14.04
CA LYS A 92 -9.46 16.31 15.32
C LYS A 92 -10.96 16.61 15.12
N LYS A 93 -11.29 17.43 14.11
CA LYS A 93 -12.68 17.74 13.79
C LYS A 93 -13.47 16.49 13.37
N ALA A 94 -12.86 15.61 12.57
CA ALA A 94 -13.51 14.36 12.18
C ALA A 94 -13.79 13.45 13.39
N ILE A 95 -12.87 13.36 14.35
CA ILE A 95 -13.11 12.65 15.61
C ILE A 95 -14.27 13.25 16.40
N ASP A 96 -14.37 14.58 16.48
CA ASP A 96 -15.44 15.27 17.19
C ASP A 96 -16.82 15.06 16.54
N THR A 97 -16.87 14.93 15.22
CA THR A 97 -18.14 14.83 14.46
C THR A 97 -18.55 13.40 14.16
N HIS A 98 -17.62 12.49 13.94
CA HIS A 98 -17.86 11.11 13.49
C HIS A 98 -17.43 10.04 14.51
N GLY A 99 -16.76 10.45 15.60
CA GLY A 99 -16.19 9.53 16.57
C GLY A 99 -14.88 8.90 16.11
N TYR A 100 -14.35 8.00 16.93
CA TYR A 100 -13.04 7.39 16.69
C TYR A 100 -13.09 6.19 15.76
N GLY A 101 -14.13 5.37 15.83
CA GLY A 101 -14.15 4.07 15.15
C GLY A 101 -15.42 3.81 14.35
N MET A 102 -15.25 3.08 13.25
CA MET A 102 -16.35 2.71 12.35
C MET A 102 -17.23 1.60 12.92
N SER A 103 -16.72 0.77 13.83
CA SER A 103 -17.41 -0.34 14.50
C SER A 103 -18.04 -1.39 13.58
N SER A 104 -17.79 -1.32 12.27
CA SER A 104 -18.31 -2.26 11.28
C SER A 104 -17.51 -2.22 9.98
N VAL A 105 -17.66 -3.27 9.16
CA VAL A 105 -17.19 -3.27 7.77
C VAL A 105 -18.06 -2.37 6.89
N ARG A 106 -17.47 -1.87 5.80
CA ARG A 106 -18.05 -0.85 4.93
C ARG A 106 -19.46 -1.20 4.43
N PHE A 107 -19.70 -2.40 3.93
CA PHE A 107 -20.94 -2.79 3.29
C PHE A 107 -22.10 -3.11 4.26
N ILE A 108 -21.83 -3.27 5.57
CA ILE A 108 -22.90 -3.51 6.57
C ILE A 108 -23.38 -2.17 7.15
N CYS A 109 -22.57 -1.51 7.97
CA CYS A 109 -22.89 -0.20 8.58
C CYS A 109 -21.66 0.66 8.89
N GLY A 110 -20.51 0.38 8.28
CA GLY A 110 -19.24 1.10 8.49
C GLY A 110 -18.96 2.19 7.45
N THR A 111 -19.83 2.41 6.46
CA THR A 111 -19.65 3.49 5.48
C THR A 111 -20.22 4.79 6.02
N GLN A 112 -19.37 5.80 6.15
CA GLN A 112 -19.76 7.17 6.50
C GLN A 112 -19.71 8.07 5.26
N ASP A 113 -20.33 9.25 5.35
CA ASP A 113 -20.35 10.25 4.29
C ASP A 113 -18.94 10.73 3.91
N ILE A 114 -18.04 10.90 4.89
CA ILE A 114 -16.64 11.29 4.65
C ILE A 114 -15.88 10.27 3.78
N HIS A 115 -16.21 8.98 3.84
CA HIS A 115 -15.61 8.01 2.92
C HIS A 115 -16.04 8.30 1.48
N LYS A 116 -17.33 8.52 1.24
CA LYS A 116 -17.84 8.78 -0.11
C LYS A 116 -17.37 10.13 -0.66
N GLU A 117 -17.23 11.13 0.22
CA GLU A 117 -16.65 12.42 -0.15
C GLU A 117 -15.18 12.27 -0.56
N LEU A 118 -14.39 11.49 0.19
CA LEU A 118 -12.98 11.23 -0.12
C LEU A 118 -12.83 10.44 -1.41
N GLU A 119 -13.58 9.33 -1.57
CA GLU A 119 -13.58 8.52 -2.79
C GLU A 119 -13.84 9.38 -4.03
N LYS A 120 -14.87 10.23 -3.97
CA LYS A 120 -15.19 11.14 -5.07
C LYS A 120 -14.07 12.13 -5.37
N LYS A 121 -13.47 12.74 -4.34
CA LYS A 121 -12.37 13.70 -4.53
C LYS A 121 -11.14 13.06 -5.16
N ILE A 122 -10.84 11.81 -4.78
CA ILE A 122 -9.71 11.06 -5.34
C ILE A 122 -10.00 10.71 -6.81
N ALA A 123 -11.20 10.20 -7.11
CA ALA A 123 -11.62 9.89 -8.47
C ALA A 123 -11.50 11.15 -9.37
N ASP A 124 -12.07 12.28 -8.95
CA ASP A 124 -11.98 13.56 -9.66
C ASP A 124 -10.52 14.02 -9.85
N PHE A 125 -9.67 13.84 -8.82
CA PHE A 125 -8.26 14.23 -8.88
C PHE A 125 -7.46 13.36 -9.85
N LEU A 126 -7.63 12.05 -9.82
CA LEU A 126 -6.91 11.10 -10.68
C LEU A 126 -7.51 11.01 -12.09
N GLY A 127 -8.72 11.54 -12.31
CA GLY A 127 -9.44 11.44 -13.57
C GLY A 127 -10.03 10.06 -13.81
N MET A 128 -10.38 9.36 -12.72
CA MET A 128 -11.02 8.05 -12.73
C MET A 128 -12.54 8.17 -12.56
N GLU A 129 -13.28 7.13 -12.93
CA GLU A 129 -14.75 7.12 -12.84
C GLU A 129 -15.24 6.99 -11.39
N ASP A 130 -14.59 6.16 -10.59
CA ASP A 130 -14.90 5.94 -9.18
C ASP A 130 -13.64 5.53 -8.40
N THR A 131 -13.73 5.46 -7.07
CA THR A 131 -12.64 5.05 -6.17
C THR A 131 -13.19 4.23 -5.02
N ILE A 132 -12.41 3.26 -4.55
CA ILE A 132 -12.67 2.51 -3.33
C ILE A 132 -11.48 2.63 -2.37
N LEU A 133 -11.76 2.84 -1.08
CA LEU A 133 -10.76 2.96 -0.02
C LEU A 133 -10.43 1.61 0.61
N TYR A 134 -9.15 1.40 0.89
CA TYR A 134 -8.58 0.28 1.65
C TYR A 134 -7.77 0.81 2.83
N ALA A 135 -7.54 -0.04 3.84
CA ALA A 135 -6.75 0.33 5.01
C ALA A 135 -5.25 0.54 4.70
N ALA A 136 -4.72 -0.14 3.68
CA ALA A 136 -3.34 -0.02 3.25
C ALA A 136 -3.19 -0.29 1.75
N ALA A 137 -2.15 0.30 1.10
CA ALA A 137 -1.83 0.01 -0.31
C ALA A 137 -1.53 -1.46 -0.56
N PHE A 138 -0.98 -2.14 0.43
CA PHE A 138 -0.77 -3.58 0.37
C PHE A 138 -2.09 -4.33 0.20
N ASP A 139 -3.11 -3.96 0.97
CA ASP A 139 -4.45 -4.54 0.90
C ASP A 139 -5.15 -4.17 -0.41
N ALA A 140 -4.99 -2.92 -0.87
CA ALA A 140 -5.52 -2.46 -2.14
C ALA A 140 -4.97 -3.29 -3.31
N ASN A 141 -3.65 -3.44 -3.41
CA ASN A 141 -3.00 -4.26 -4.44
C ASN A 141 -3.38 -5.75 -4.31
N GLY A 142 -3.46 -6.28 -3.08
CA GLY A 142 -3.91 -7.65 -2.84
C GLY A 142 -5.37 -7.88 -3.23
N GLY A 143 -6.22 -6.86 -3.05
CA GLY A 143 -7.65 -6.93 -3.27
C GLY A 143 -8.11 -6.78 -4.72
N VAL A 144 -7.22 -6.41 -5.65
CA VAL A 144 -7.60 -6.19 -7.06
C VAL A 144 -7.74 -7.49 -7.84
N PHE A 145 -6.82 -8.44 -7.68
CA PHE A 145 -6.66 -9.51 -8.67
C PHE A 145 -7.69 -10.63 -8.51
N GLU A 146 -7.88 -11.18 -7.32
CA GLU A 146 -8.77 -12.32 -7.09
C GLU A 146 -10.24 -12.03 -7.43
N PRO A 147 -10.81 -10.84 -7.12
CA PRO A 147 -12.19 -10.53 -7.50
C PRO A 147 -12.40 -10.31 -9.00
N LEU A 148 -11.40 -9.86 -9.73
CA LEU A 148 -11.54 -9.46 -11.14
C LEU A 148 -11.07 -10.53 -12.13
N PHE A 149 -10.17 -11.43 -11.72
CA PHE A 149 -9.50 -12.38 -12.62
C PHE A 149 -9.54 -13.80 -12.09
N ASN A 150 -9.56 -14.77 -13.00
CA ASN A 150 -9.55 -16.20 -12.70
C ASN A 150 -8.63 -16.95 -13.69
N GLU A 151 -8.70 -18.31 -13.71
CA GLU A 151 -7.85 -19.17 -14.54
C GLU A 151 -7.97 -18.95 -16.05
N GLU A 152 -9.01 -18.27 -16.52
CA GLU A 152 -9.21 -17.95 -17.95
C GLU A 152 -8.47 -16.67 -18.36
N ASP A 153 -7.98 -15.89 -17.40
CA ASP A 153 -7.36 -14.60 -17.60
C ASP A 153 -5.84 -14.65 -17.44
N ALA A 154 -5.15 -13.59 -17.88
CA ALA A 154 -3.71 -13.48 -17.77
C ALA A 154 -3.30 -12.15 -17.10
N ILE A 155 -2.37 -12.22 -16.15
CA ILE A 155 -1.74 -11.09 -15.49
C ILE A 155 -0.29 -11.01 -15.95
N ILE A 156 0.09 -9.87 -16.54
CA ILE A 156 1.42 -9.60 -17.12
C ILE A 156 2.09 -8.52 -16.26
N SER A 157 3.00 -8.93 -15.38
CA SER A 157 3.56 -8.09 -14.32
C SER A 157 5.01 -7.72 -14.59
N ASP A 158 5.39 -6.45 -14.34
CA ASP A 158 6.79 -6.03 -14.35
C ASP A 158 7.60 -6.80 -13.29
N ALA A 159 8.84 -7.13 -13.62
CA ALA A 159 9.73 -7.93 -12.80
C ALA A 159 10.10 -7.28 -11.45
N LEU A 160 10.04 -5.95 -11.35
CA LEU A 160 10.40 -5.19 -10.17
C LEU A 160 9.20 -4.57 -9.43
N ASN A 161 7.98 -4.96 -9.78
CA ASN A 161 6.79 -4.51 -9.06
C ASN A 161 6.89 -4.75 -7.55
N HIS A 162 6.24 -3.90 -6.79
CA HIS A 162 6.18 -3.98 -5.33
C HIS A 162 5.68 -5.34 -4.84
N ALA A 163 6.15 -5.76 -3.66
CA ALA A 163 5.81 -7.05 -3.06
C ALA A 163 4.29 -7.29 -2.93
N SER A 164 3.49 -6.27 -2.66
CA SER A 164 2.03 -6.36 -2.57
C SER A 164 1.38 -6.79 -3.88
N ILE A 165 1.86 -6.28 -5.01
CA ILE A 165 1.43 -6.72 -6.35
C ILE A 165 1.83 -8.17 -6.58
N ILE A 166 3.09 -8.51 -6.29
CA ILE A 166 3.60 -9.88 -6.45
C ILE A 166 2.76 -10.87 -5.63
N ASP A 167 2.44 -10.55 -4.39
CA ASP A 167 1.66 -11.41 -3.50
C ASP A 167 0.19 -11.48 -3.93
N GLY A 168 -0.42 -10.36 -4.33
CA GLY A 168 -1.77 -10.34 -4.89
C GLY A 168 -1.89 -11.22 -6.16
N VAL A 169 -0.93 -11.10 -7.07
CA VAL A 169 -0.84 -11.96 -8.28
C VAL A 169 -0.64 -13.43 -7.93
N ARG A 170 0.12 -13.74 -6.87
CA ARG A 170 0.32 -15.13 -6.40
C ARG A 170 -0.93 -15.76 -5.83
N LEU A 171 -1.77 -14.98 -5.16
CA LEU A 171 -3.04 -15.46 -4.59
C LEU A 171 -4.11 -15.68 -5.66
N CYS A 172 -4.07 -14.93 -6.76
CA CYS A 172 -4.99 -15.05 -7.87
C CYS A 172 -4.73 -16.34 -8.68
N LYS A 173 -5.78 -16.94 -9.24
CA LYS A 173 -5.70 -18.14 -10.08
C LYS A 173 -5.37 -17.86 -11.55
N ALA A 174 -5.34 -16.59 -11.95
CA ALA A 174 -5.03 -16.21 -13.32
C ALA A 174 -3.63 -16.69 -13.77
N GLN A 175 -3.47 -16.88 -15.07
CA GLN A 175 -2.19 -17.20 -15.67
C GLN A 175 -1.21 -16.04 -15.41
N ARG A 176 0.02 -16.36 -15.01
CA ARG A 176 1.00 -15.35 -14.57
C ARG A 176 2.16 -15.28 -15.56
N TYR A 177 2.35 -14.09 -16.11
CA TYR A 177 3.47 -13.75 -16.98
C TYR A 177 4.28 -12.63 -16.32
N ARG A 178 5.59 -12.73 -16.41
CA ARG A 178 6.50 -11.73 -15.86
C ARG A 178 7.38 -11.23 -17.00
N TYR A 179 7.41 -9.92 -17.22
CA TYR A 179 8.31 -9.31 -18.18
C TYR A 179 9.48 -8.59 -17.49
N ALA A 180 10.61 -8.52 -18.17
CA ALA A 180 11.81 -7.85 -17.68
C ALA A 180 11.54 -6.36 -17.45
N HIS A 181 12.11 -5.81 -16.38
CA HIS A 181 11.84 -4.45 -15.95
C HIS A 181 11.98 -3.41 -17.07
N ASN A 182 10.90 -2.65 -17.31
CA ASN A 182 10.81 -1.63 -18.35
C ASN A 182 11.16 -2.11 -19.78
N ASP A 183 11.15 -3.42 -20.05
CA ASP A 183 11.42 -3.98 -21.38
C ASP A 183 10.12 -4.17 -22.18
N MET A 184 9.89 -3.26 -23.11
CA MET A 184 8.69 -3.27 -23.94
C MET A 184 8.68 -4.39 -24.98
N VAL A 185 9.84 -4.92 -25.35
CA VAL A 185 9.95 -6.06 -26.29
C VAL A 185 9.55 -7.35 -25.57
N ASP A 186 10.02 -7.54 -24.35
CA ASP A 186 9.61 -8.68 -23.55
C ASP A 186 8.12 -8.58 -23.15
N LEU A 187 7.63 -7.38 -22.79
CA LEU A 187 6.20 -7.15 -22.53
C LEU A 187 5.36 -7.55 -23.75
N GLU A 188 5.73 -7.14 -24.96
CA GLU A 188 5.01 -7.51 -26.18
C GLU A 188 5.02 -9.03 -26.40
N THR A 189 6.15 -9.68 -26.13
CA THR A 189 6.28 -11.16 -26.16
C THR A 189 5.30 -11.82 -25.21
N LYS A 190 5.19 -11.32 -23.96
CA LYS A 190 4.25 -11.87 -22.96
C LYS A 190 2.79 -11.65 -23.35
N LEU A 191 2.47 -10.53 -23.98
CA LEU A 191 1.14 -10.28 -24.53
C LEU A 191 0.78 -11.26 -25.67
N GLN A 192 1.75 -11.62 -26.50
CA GLN A 192 1.57 -12.65 -27.54
C GLN A 192 1.44 -14.05 -26.95
N GLU A 193 2.27 -14.41 -25.97
CA GLU A 193 2.21 -15.70 -25.27
C GLU A 193 0.86 -15.91 -24.56
N SER A 194 0.23 -14.83 -24.08
CA SER A 194 -1.05 -14.86 -23.37
C SER A 194 -2.27 -14.65 -24.29
N ALA A 195 -2.12 -14.77 -25.60
CA ALA A 195 -3.18 -14.46 -26.58
C ALA A 195 -4.45 -15.31 -26.44
N SER A 196 -4.36 -16.50 -25.81
CA SER A 196 -5.51 -17.38 -25.58
C SER A 196 -6.32 -17.03 -24.32
N ALA A 197 -5.84 -16.11 -23.49
CA ALA A 197 -6.55 -15.70 -22.28
C ALA A 197 -7.81 -14.88 -22.64
N ARG A 198 -8.86 -15.04 -21.83
CA ARG A 198 -10.11 -14.30 -21.97
C ARG A 198 -9.89 -12.79 -21.80
N SER A 199 -9.14 -12.39 -20.79
CA SER A 199 -8.75 -11.01 -20.54
C SER A 199 -7.28 -10.95 -20.15
N ARG A 200 -6.62 -9.84 -20.45
CA ARG A 200 -5.21 -9.59 -20.09
C ARG A 200 -5.10 -8.28 -19.34
N ILE A 201 -4.32 -8.28 -18.25
CA ILE A 201 -3.98 -7.07 -17.53
C ILE A 201 -2.46 -6.92 -17.46
N ILE A 202 -1.98 -5.74 -17.81
CA ILE A 202 -0.59 -5.31 -17.62
C ILE A 202 -0.52 -4.57 -16.29
N VAL A 203 0.41 -4.98 -15.42
CA VAL A 203 0.55 -4.42 -14.07
C VAL A 203 1.95 -3.90 -13.87
N THR A 204 2.07 -2.64 -13.45
CA THR A 204 3.35 -1.99 -13.18
C THR A 204 3.25 -1.01 -12.01
N ASP A 205 4.35 -0.84 -11.25
CA ASP A 205 4.54 0.37 -10.46
C ASP A 205 4.67 1.56 -11.45
N GLY A 206 4.07 2.69 -11.14
CA GLY A 206 4.26 3.91 -11.90
C GLY A 206 5.65 4.50 -11.67
N SER A 207 6.08 4.51 -10.41
CA SER A 207 7.43 4.89 -9.98
C SER A 207 8.00 3.83 -9.04
N PHE A 208 9.10 3.22 -9.44
CA PHE A 208 9.75 2.14 -8.69
C PHE A 208 10.62 2.71 -7.56
N SER A 209 10.18 2.56 -6.33
CA SER A 209 10.75 3.20 -5.14
C SER A 209 12.22 2.85 -4.87
N MET A 210 12.65 1.64 -5.19
CA MET A 210 14.00 1.16 -4.90
C MET A 210 15.01 1.54 -5.99
N ASP A 211 14.53 1.67 -7.24
CA ASP A 211 15.38 1.88 -8.42
C ASP A 211 15.28 3.32 -8.95
N GLY A 212 14.24 4.06 -8.57
CA GLY A 212 14.00 5.44 -9.00
C GLY A 212 13.59 5.57 -10.47
N THR A 213 13.20 4.45 -11.12
CA THR A 213 12.75 4.45 -12.50
C THR A 213 11.26 4.76 -12.58
N ILE A 214 10.83 5.33 -13.70
CA ILE A 214 9.43 5.61 -14.02
C ILE A 214 9.00 4.71 -15.16
N ALA A 215 7.84 4.04 -15.02
CA ALA A 215 7.27 3.19 -16.04
C ALA A 215 7.07 3.92 -17.38
N GLN A 216 7.24 3.21 -18.48
CA GLN A 216 7.00 3.73 -19.83
C GLN A 216 5.50 3.61 -20.17
N LEU A 217 4.61 4.25 -19.36
CA LEU A 217 3.15 4.11 -19.49
C LEU A 217 2.64 4.48 -20.88
N ASP A 218 3.29 5.41 -21.56
CA ASP A 218 2.98 5.77 -22.96
C ASP A 218 3.11 4.57 -23.89
N LYS A 219 4.17 3.78 -23.75
CA LYS A 219 4.40 2.58 -24.56
C LYS A 219 3.56 1.39 -24.06
N ILE A 220 3.39 1.26 -22.74
CA ILE A 220 2.54 0.22 -22.15
C ILE A 220 1.10 0.37 -22.66
N CYS A 221 0.53 1.59 -22.62
CA CYS A 221 -0.81 1.85 -23.14
C CYS A 221 -0.94 1.59 -24.65
N ALA A 222 0.11 1.90 -25.43
CA ALA A 222 0.11 1.59 -26.85
C ALA A 222 0.10 0.07 -27.12
N LEU A 223 0.83 -0.71 -26.33
CA LEU A 223 0.79 -2.17 -26.41
C LEU A 223 -0.54 -2.73 -25.89
N ALA A 224 -1.08 -2.17 -24.81
CA ALA A 224 -2.40 -2.55 -24.28
C ALA A 224 -3.49 -2.37 -25.33
N GLU A 225 -3.53 -1.21 -26.00
CA GLU A 225 -4.47 -0.93 -27.09
C GLU A 225 -4.29 -1.92 -28.26
N LYS A 226 -3.04 -2.21 -28.65
CA LYS A 226 -2.73 -3.16 -29.75
C LYS A 226 -3.19 -4.59 -29.44
N TYR A 227 -3.10 -5.02 -28.20
CA TYR A 227 -3.36 -6.40 -27.79
C TYR A 227 -4.64 -6.58 -26.98
N ASP A 228 -5.51 -5.57 -26.90
CA ASP A 228 -6.77 -5.60 -26.15
C ASP A 228 -6.53 -6.03 -24.68
N ALA A 229 -5.64 -5.33 -24.01
CA ALA A 229 -5.30 -5.53 -22.60
C ALA A 229 -5.63 -4.29 -21.78
N ILE A 230 -5.98 -4.47 -20.50
CA ILE A 230 -6.16 -3.38 -19.54
C ILE A 230 -4.85 -3.07 -18.83
N VAL A 231 -4.72 -1.86 -18.30
CA VAL A 231 -3.51 -1.37 -17.63
C VAL A 231 -3.81 -0.99 -16.20
N MET A 232 -3.01 -1.52 -15.27
CA MET A 232 -2.97 -1.12 -13.88
C MET A 232 -1.63 -0.46 -13.55
N SER A 233 -1.67 0.72 -12.92
CA SER A 233 -0.50 1.43 -12.39
C SER A 233 -0.61 1.64 -10.89
N ASP A 234 0.43 1.24 -10.15
CA ASP A 234 0.58 1.60 -8.74
C ASP A 234 1.27 2.96 -8.63
N GLU A 235 0.53 3.97 -8.19
CA GLU A 235 0.96 5.36 -8.06
C GLU A 235 1.35 5.75 -6.62
N CYS A 236 1.63 4.80 -5.73
CA CYS A 236 2.00 5.07 -4.33
C CYS A 236 3.20 6.01 -4.20
N HIS A 237 4.17 5.89 -5.09
CA HIS A 237 5.40 6.69 -5.09
C HIS A 237 5.37 7.83 -6.13
N SER A 238 4.19 8.30 -6.52
CA SER A 238 4.06 9.33 -7.58
C SER A 238 2.88 10.28 -7.38
N SER A 239 1.74 9.81 -6.90
CA SER A 239 0.56 10.66 -6.64
C SER A 239 0.89 11.76 -5.65
N GLY A 240 0.46 12.98 -5.96
CA GLY A 240 0.66 14.18 -5.17
C GLY A 240 1.84 15.05 -5.62
N PHE A 241 2.83 14.53 -6.36
CA PHE A 241 4.04 15.30 -6.69
C PHE A 241 4.67 15.01 -8.07
N ILE A 242 4.41 13.86 -8.70
CA ILE A 242 4.85 13.61 -10.08
C ILE A 242 3.78 14.09 -11.07
N GLY A 243 4.21 14.67 -12.18
CA GLY A 243 3.36 15.28 -13.19
C GLY A 243 3.19 16.79 -12.96
N LYS A 244 2.62 17.48 -13.95
CA LYS A 244 2.47 18.95 -13.93
C LYS A 244 1.55 19.43 -12.80
N THR A 245 0.55 18.63 -12.47
CA THR A 245 -0.43 18.93 -11.43
C THR A 245 -0.44 17.91 -10.30
N GLY A 246 0.60 17.03 -10.26
CA GLY A 246 0.80 16.05 -9.19
C GLY A 246 -0.11 14.83 -9.28
N ARG A 247 -0.69 14.55 -10.45
CA ARG A 247 -1.60 13.39 -10.60
C ARG A 247 -0.89 12.05 -10.71
N GLY A 248 0.42 12.05 -10.87
CA GLY A 248 1.22 10.82 -10.92
C GLY A 248 1.88 10.59 -12.28
N THR A 249 2.37 9.37 -12.47
CA THR A 249 3.17 9.01 -13.66
C THR A 249 2.35 8.97 -14.95
N HIS A 250 1.06 8.70 -14.86
CA HIS A 250 0.15 8.72 -16.02
C HIS A 250 -0.03 10.16 -16.56
N GLU A 251 -0.05 11.18 -15.68
CA GLU A 251 0.02 12.57 -16.13
C GLU A 251 1.39 12.90 -16.73
N TYR A 252 2.46 12.50 -16.04
CA TYR A 252 3.84 12.73 -16.50
C TYR A 252 4.10 12.13 -17.89
N ARG A 253 3.55 10.96 -18.19
CA ARG A 253 3.68 10.27 -19.48
C ARG A 253 2.63 10.69 -20.52
N GLY A 254 1.70 11.59 -20.17
CA GLY A 254 0.68 12.09 -21.08
C GLY A 254 -0.39 11.07 -21.46
N VAL A 255 -0.68 10.12 -20.60
CA VAL A 255 -1.65 9.04 -20.82
C VAL A 255 -2.84 9.09 -19.85
N MET A 256 -3.18 10.28 -19.37
CA MET A 256 -4.41 10.50 -18.61
C MET A 256 -5.62 9.92 -19.35
N GLY A 257 -6.47 9.17 -18.62
CA GLY A 257 -7.65 8.51 -19.19
C GLY A 257 -7.36 7.26 -20.04
N LYS A 258 -6.11 6.73 -20.00
CA LYS A 258 -5.72 5.48 -20.66
C LYS A 258 -5.30 4.38 -19.69
N ILE A 259 -5.34 4.65 -18.41
CA ILE A 259 -5.08 3.68 -17.34
C ILE A 259 -6.44 3.22 -16.81
N ASP A 260 -6.66 1.93 -16.76
CA ASP A 260 -7.94 1.35 -16.36
C ASP A 260 -8.07 1.22 -14.85
N LEU A 261 -6.96 0.94 -14.16
CA LEU A 261 -6.90 0.80 -12.70
C LEU A 261 -5.69 1.56 -12.14
N ILE A 262 -5.93 2.39 -11.15
CA ILE A 262 -4.88 3.06 -10.39
C ILE A 262 -4.97 2.62 -8.93
N THR A 263 -3.88 2.10 -8.39
CA THR A 263 -3.71 1.95 -6.94
C THR A 263 -2.78 3.04 -6.41
N GLY A 264 -2.97 3.45 -5.17
CA GLY A 264 -2.17 4.50 -4.57
C GLY A 264 -2.34 4.56 -3.07
N THR A 265 -1.59 5.45 -2.42
CA THR A 265 -1.72 5.68 -0.98
C THR A 265 -1.69 7.17 -0.66
N LEU A 266 -2.51 7.57 0.29
CA LEU A 266 -2.42 8.89 0.92
C LEU A 266 -1.30 8.92 1.98
N GLY A 267 -0.79 7.75 2.39
CA GLY A 267 0.26 7.60 3.40
C GLY A 267 1.55 8.34 3.06
N PHE A 268 1.98 8.29 1.80
CA PHE A 268 3.26 8.87 1.37
C PHE A 268 3.16 10.37 1.06
N THR A 269 2.00 10.85 0.72
CA THR A 269 1.75 12.26 0.39
C THR A 269 1.17 13.04 1.56
N LEU A 270 0.20 12.49 2.26
CA LEU A 270 -0.49 13.15 3.39
C LEU A 270 -0.05 12.63 4.76
N GLY A 271 0.73 11.53 4.83
CA GLY A 271 1.18 10.92 6.07
C GLY A 271 0.10 10.10 6.78
N SER A 272 -0.91 9.62 6.06
CA SER A 272 -1.94 8.69 6.56
C SER A 272 -1.65 7.27 6.08
N ASP A 273 -2.29 6.27 6.69
CA ASP A 273 -2.15 4.86 6.27
C ASP A 273 -3.23 4.41 5.29
N GLU A 274 -4.08 5.32 4.83
CA GLU A 274 -5.16 4.99 3.90
C GLU A 274 -4.69 4.85 2.45
N SER A 275 -5.28 3.92 1.74
CA SER A 275 -4.95 3.57 0.37
C SER A 275 -6.19 3.46 -0.52
N ILE A 276 -5.97 3.54 -1.81
CA ILE A 276 -7.01 3.71 -2.82
C ILE A 276 -6.84 2.73 -3.97
N VAL A 277 -7.96 2.36 -4.58
CA VAL A 277 -8.07 1.83 -5.94
C VAL A 277 -9.05 2.73 -6.68
N GLY A 278 -8.63 3.29 -7.78
CA GLY A 278 -9.44 4.09 -8.67
C GLY A 278 -9.38 3.58 -10.10
#